data_523779c089f083cd7b345628f9632060
#
_entry.id   523779c089f083cd7b345628f9632060
#
_cell.length_a   1.000
_cell.length_b   1.000
_cell.length_c   1.000
_cell.angle_alpha   90.00
_cell.angle_beta   90.00
_cell.angle_gamma   90.00
#
_symmetry.space_group_name_H-M   'P 1'
#
loop_
_entity.id
_entity.type
_entity.pdbx_description
1 polymer ?
#
loop_
_entity_poly.entity_id
_entity_poly.type
_entity_poly.pdbx_seq_one_letter_code
_entity_poly.pdbx_strand_id
1 'polypeptide(L)'
;MPAQEPIKLYDSQTSPNCHRVKVVLEEKQIPYELVPIDLKKGEQKRPDFLKLNPYGKVPVIIDDSTVVYESCIINEYLEDKYPQRPLLPKDPGARARIRILIDYGLNHFAPPYQRLRLEVRNKDENERNAQVIEKAAAELVSLFKRLEQEIADRPYLAGEFSLLDAALIPRFLRMEKWDVGILPNASLPRVGNWLQRMKERPSVKTFLGTVSF
;
A
#
# COMPACT_ATOMS: atom_id res chain seq x y z
N MET A 1 -5.39 10.25 31.84
CA MET A 1 -5.46 8.92 31.27
C MET A 1 -4.03 8.40 31.18
N PRO A 2 -3.74 7.12 31.48
CA PRO A 2 -2.40 6.59 31.21
C PRO A 2 -2.08 6.81 29.72
N ALA A 3 -0.83 7.16 29.42
CA ALA A 3 -0.36 7.32 28.06
C ALA A 3 -0.56 5.97 27.35
N GLN A 4 -1.23 5.97 26.20
CA GLN A 4 -1.43 4.77 25.41
C GLN A 4 -0.05 4.26 24.97
N GLU A 5 0.24 2.97 25.17
CA GLU A 5 1.46 2.38 24.65
C GLU A 5 1.48 2.46 23.13
N PRO A 6 2.64 2.74 22.52
CA PRO A 6 2.75 2.79 21.07
C PRO A 6 2.45 1.42 20.45
N ILE A 7 1.75 1.40 19.31
CA ILE A 7 1.51 0.17 18.55
C ILE A 7 2.84 -0.40 18.07
N LYS A 8 3.11 -1.69 18.27
CA LYS A 8 4.25 -2.37 17.67
C LYS A 8 3.91 -2.77 16.24
N LEU A 9 4.66 -2.24 15.26
CA LEU A 9 4.53 -2.60 13.86
C LEU A 9 5.72 -3.45 13.42
N TYR A 10 5.49 -4.74 13.18
CA TYR A 10 6.46 -5.63 12.55
C TYR A 10 6.56 -5.29 11.07
N ASP A 11 7.68 -4.69 10.71
CA ASP A 11 7.89 -3.98 9.46
C ASP A 11 9.04 -4.54 8.62
N SER A 12 8.90 -4.43 7.33
CA SER A 12 10.01 -4.53 6.39
C SER A 12 10.03 -3.33 5.46
N GLN A 13 11.15 -2.61 5.42
CA GLN A 13 11.35 -1.44 4.56
C GLN A 13 11.10 -1.72 3.08
N THR A 14 11.23 -2.99 2.65
CA THR A 14 10.98 -3.39 1.27
C THR A 14 9.54 -3.83 1.00
N SER A 15 8.64 -3.77 1.99
CA SER A 15 7.27 -4.26 1.83
C SER A 15 6.26 -3.14 1.53
N PRO A 16 5.63 -3.11 0.35
CA PRO A 16 4.57 -2.13 0.07
C PRO A 16 3.34 -2.30 0.97
N ASN A 17 3.13 -3.50 1.53
CA ASN A 17 2.05 -3.75 2.46
C ASN A 17 2.33 -3.11 3.85
N CYS A 18 3.60 -3.07 4.27
CA CYS A 18 3.99 -2.33 5.47
C CYS A 18 3.83 -0.82 5.27
N HIS A 19 4.26 -0.30 4.12
CA HIS A 19 4.09 1.12 3.80
C HIS A 19 2.61 1.55 3.83
N ARG A 20 1.69 0.70 3.39
CA ARG A 20 0.25 0.93 3.46
C ARG A 20 -0.23 1.18 4.90
N VAL A 21 0.25 0.40 5.85
CA VAL A 21 -0.10 0.55 7.27
C VAL A 21 0.55 1.81 7.85
N LYS A 22 1.82 2.07 7.51
CA LYS A 22 2.50 3.30 7.95
C LYS A 22 1.75 4.56 7.52
N VAL A 23 1.28 4.63 6.28
CA VAL A 23 0.48 5.77 5.81
C VAL A 23 -0.75 5.99 6.69
N VAL A 24 -1.46 4.92 7.06
CA VAL A 24 -2.65 5.04 7.91
C VAL A 24 -2.30 5.46 9.33
N LEU A 25 -1.25 4.90 9.92
CA LEU A 25 -0.78 5.29 11.26
C LEU A 25 -0.41 6.79 11.30
N GLU A 26 0.33 7.27 10.30
CA GLU A 26 0.72 8.68 10.17
C GLU A 26 -0.50 9.60 9.98
N GLU A 27 -1.42 9.26 9.08
CA GLU A 27 -2.64 10.05 8.82
C GLU A 27 -3.52 10.17 10.06
N LYS A 28 -3.62 9.09 10.83
CA LYS A 28 -4.38 9.05 12.06
C LYS A 28 -3.61 9.62 13.26
N GLN A 29 -2.31 9.90 13.11
CA GLN A 29 -1.39 10.34 14.18
C GLN A 29 -1.38 9.36 15.36
N ILE A 30 -1.37 8.07 15.06
CA ILE A 30 -1.28 7.01 16.07
C ILE A 30 0.19 6.74 16.37
N PRO A 31 0.66 6.82 17.61
CA PRO A 31 2.03 6.48 17.98
C PRO A 31 2.33 5.01 17.71
N TYR A 32 3.47 4.73 17.09
CA TYR A 32 3.92 3.35 16.83
C TYR A 32 5.44 3.23 16.92
N GLU A 33 5.91 2.04 17.21
CA GLU A 33 7.31 1.64 17.12
C GLU A 33 7.52 0.55 16.06
N LEU A 34 8.64 0.62 15.35
CA LEU A 34 8.98 -0.35 14.32
C LEU A 34 9.75 -1.53 14.92
N VAL A 35 9.27 -2.74 14.65
CA VAL A 35 10.00 -3.98 14.89
C VAL A 35 10.48 -4.50 13.53
N PRO A 36 11.76 -4.30 13.17
CA PRO A 36 12.25 -4.63 11.84
C PRO A 36 12.28 -6.14 11.61
N ILE A 37 11.84 -6.57 10.41
CA ILE A 37 11.88 -7.97 9.96
C ILE A 37 12.66 -8.05 8.65
N ASP A 38 13.77 -8.77 8.68
CA ASP A 38 14.57 -9.02 7.48
C ASP A 38 13.99 -10.18 6.66
N LEU A 39 13.25 -9.81 5.61
CA LEU A 39 12.63 -10.78 4.71
C LEU A 39 13.66 -11.61 3.91
N LYS A 40 14.87 -11.06 3.66
CA LYS A 40 15.93 -11.80 2.95
C LYS A 40 16.52 -12.90 3.82
N LYS A 41 16.61 -12.67 5.13
CA LYS A 41 17.03 -13.67 6.12
C LYS A 41 15.93 -14.66 6.51
N GLY A 42 14.72 -14.47 6.02
CA GLY A 42 13.59 -15.35 6.33
C GLY A 42 13.04 -15.19 7.75
N GLU A 43 13.27 -14.04 8.40
CA GLU A 43 12.85 -13.82 9.80
C GLU A 43 11.33 -13.95 9.99
N GLN A 44 10.53 -13.64 8.96
CA GLN A 44 9.09 -13.84 8.95
C GLN A 44 8.67 -15.33 8.99
N LYS A 45 9.62 -16.26 8.88
CA LYS A 45 9.36 -17.70 8.94
C LYS A 45 9.84 -18.33 10.26
N ARG A 46 10.40 -17.56 11.16
CA ARG A 46 10.78 -18.03 12.48
C ARG A 46 9.57 -18.45 13.31
N PRO A 47 9.69 -19.45 14.20
CA PRO A 47 8.56 -19.95 15.00
C PRO A 47 7.88 -18.91 15.88
N ASP A 48 8.65 -17.94 16.41
CA ASP A 48 8.12 -16.83 17.21
C ASP A 48 7.25 -15.89 16.39
N PHE A 49 7.69 -15.53 15.18
CA PHE A 49 6.89 -14.71 14.27
C PHE A 49 5.66 -15.46 13.74
N LEU A 50 5.76 -16.75 13.45
CA LEU A 50 4.63 -17.56 12.98
C LEU A 50 3.51 -17.71 14.03
N LYS A 51 3.81 -17.53 15.33
CA LYS A 51 2.79 -17.42 16.38
C LYS A 51 1.97 -16.14 16.26
N LEU A 52 2.55 -15.05 15.75
CA LEU A 52 1.87 -13.77 15.50
C LEU A 52 1.09 -13.80 14.19
N ASN A 53 1.71 -14.33 13.13
CA ASN A 53 1.07 -14.47 11.82
C ASN A 53 1.44 -15.81 11.19
N PRO A 54 0.51 -16.79 11.19
CA PRO A 54 0.77 -18.13 10.65
C PRO A 54 1.06 -18.15 9.14
N TYR A 55 0.70 -17.08 8.40
CA TYR A 55 1.07 -16.94 7.00
C TYR A 55 2.54 -16.55 6.79
N GLY A 56 3.25 -16.13 7.86
CA GLY A 56 4.64 -15.70 7.80
C GLY A 56 4.83 -14.53 6.84
N LYS A 57 4.04 -13.49 6.99
CA LYS A 57 4.05 -12.27 6.19
C LYS A 57 4.00 -11.03 7.08
N VAL A 58 4.62 -9.95 6.61
CA VAL A 58 4.51 -8.61 7.19
C VAL A 58 3.53 -7.77 6.36
N PRO A 59 2.88 -6.76 6.95
CA PRO A 59 2.96 -6.30 8.34
C PRO A 59 2.16 -7.17 9.32
N VAL A 60 2.54 -7.06 10.60
CA VAL A 60 1.73 -7.45 11.75
C VAL A 60 1.75 -6.27 12.71
N ILE A 61 0.65 -5.97 13.38
CA ILE A 61 0.62 -5.03 14.50
C ILE A 61 0.30 -5.76 15.80
N ILE A 62 0.85 -5.25 16.90
CA ILE A 62 0.40 -5.56 18.26
C ILE A 62 -0.06 -4.24 18.88
N ASP A 63 -1.33 -4.18 19.24
CA ASP A 63 -1.96 -3.03 19.87
C ASP A 63 -2.55 -3.50 21.20
N ASP A 64 -1.92 -3.13 22.32
CA ASP A 64 -2.13 -3.71 23.63
C ASP A 64 -1.91 -5.24 23.60
N SER A 65 -2.96 -6.03 23.80
CA SER A 65 -2.96 -7.49 23.68
C SER A 65 -3.46 -8.02 22.33
N THR A 66 -3.90 -7.14 21.43
CA THR A 66 -4.51 -7.52 20.17
C THR A 66 -3.47 -7.64 19.07
N VAL A 67 -3.36 -8.81 18.45
CA VAL A 67 -2.52 -9.07 17.29
C VAL A 67 -3.38 -9.01 16.04
N VAL A 68 -3.00 -8.15 15.08
CA VAL A 68 -3.70 -8.04 13.78
C VAL A 68 -2.68 -8.17 12.64
N TYR A 69 -3.04 -8.94 11.63
CA TYR A 69 -2.27 -9.10 10.39
C TYR A 69 -3.18 -8.96 9.18
N GLU A 70 -2.61 -9.00 7.95
CA GLU A 70 -3.19 -8.55 6.68
C GLU A 70 -3.38 -7.03 6.64
N SER A 71 -2.59 -6.36 5.82
CA SER A 71 -2.45 -4.89 5.83
C SER A 71 -3.76 -4.11 5.63
N CYS A 72 -4.72 -4.66 4.87
CA CYS A 72 -6.03 -4.00 4.74
C CYS A 72 -6.93 -4.23 5.94
N ILE A 73 -6.82 -5.39 6.59
CA ILE A 73 -7.53 -5.67 7.85
C ILE A 73 -6.95 -4.82 8.98
N ILE A 74 -5.61 -4.66 9.02
CA ILE A 74 -4.97 -3.73 9.95
C ILE A 74 -5.53 -2.31 9.78
N ASN A 75 -5.63 -1.83 8.54
CA ASN A 75 -6.14 -0.49 8.27
C ASN A 75 -7.60 -0.31 8.68
N GLU A 76 -8.46 -1.30 8.46
CA GLU A 76 -9.84 -1.30 8.95
C GLU A 76 -9.91 -1.34 10.48
N TYR A 77 -9.09 -2.16 11.13
CA TYR A 77 -8.98 -2.18 12.58
C TYR A 77 -8.57 -0.81 13.16
N LEU A 78 -7.56 -0.17 12.55
CA LEU A 78 -7.13 1.17 12.95
C LEU A 78 -8.23 2.22 12.70
N GLU A 79 -9.02 2.07 11.65
CA GLU A 79 -10.15 2.95 11.37
C GLU A 79 -11.24 2.84 12.43
N ASP A 80 -11.55 1.63 12.84
CA ASP A 80 -12.63 1.38 13.82
C ASP A 80 -12.20 1.71 15.25
N LYS A 81 -10.97 1.34 15.67
CA LYS A 81 -10.47 1.58 17.03
C LYS A 81 -10.10 3.05 17.27
N TYR A 82 -9.67 3.78 16.26
CA TYR A 82 -9.20 5.17 16.34
C TYR A 82 -10.03 6.11 15.46
N PRO A 83 -11.28 6.41 15.83
CA PRO A 83 -12.23 7.14 14.97
C PRO A 83 -11.99 8.66 14.88
N GLN A 84 -11.03 9.22 15.63
CA GLN A 84 -10.82 10.68 15.75
C GLN A 84 -10.42 11.33 14.42
N ARG A 85 -9.72 10.59 13.55
CA ARG A 85 -9.29 11.02 12.21
C ARG A 85 -9.77 10.00 11.19
N PRO A 86 -11.05 10.04 10.79
CA PRO A 86 -11.63 9.03 9.92
C PRO A 86 -11.02 9.07 8.52
N LEU A 87 -10.70 7.90 7.99
CA LEU A 87 -10.22 7.70 6.61
C LEU A 87 -11.27 6.96 5.76
N LEU A 88 -12.46 6.77 6.32
CA LEU A 88 -13.66 6.30 5.61
C LEU A 88 -14.83 7.25 5.91
N PRO A 89 -15.72 7.48 4.93
CA PRO A 89 -16.90 8.29 5.12
C PRO A 89 -17.87 7.65 6.13
N LYS A 90 -18.78 8.43 6.70
CA LYS A 90 -19.81 7.92 7.61
C LYS A 90 -20.88 7.09 6.89
N ASP A 91 -21.21 7.46 5.66
CA ASP A 91 -22.22 6.76 4.88
C ASP A 91 -21.80 5.32 4.55
N PRO A 92 -22.61 4.30 4.90
CA PRO A 92 -22.28 2.89 4.65
C PRO A 92 -22.12 2.57 3.16
N GLY A 93 -22.88 3.21 2.28
CA GLY A 93 -22.80 3.00 0.83
C GLY A 93 -21.47 3.51 0.27
N ALA A 94 -21.05 4.71 0.67
CA ALA A 94 -19.76 5.26 0.29
C ALA A 94 -18.58 4.44 0.86
N ARG A 95 -18.68 3.95 2.12
CA ARG A 95 -17.70 2.99 2.69
C ARG A 95 -17.60 1.71 1.87
N ALA A 96 -18.73 1.12 1.51
CA ALA A 96 -18.78 -0.09 0.68
C ALA A 96 -18.12 0.14 -0.68
N ARG A 97 -18.38 1.28 -1.33
CA ARG A 97 -17.73 1.63 -2.60
C ARG A 97 -16.20 1.72 -2.48
N ILE A 98 -15.69 2.37 -1.43
CA ILE A 98 -14.24 2.43 -1.17
C ILE A 98 -13.66 1.02 -1.01
N ARG A 99 -14.30 0.15 -0.23
CA ARG A 99 -13.86 -1.24 -0.02
C ARG A 99 -13.87 -2.06 -1.31
N ILE A 100 -14.88 -1.89 -2.16
CA ILE A 100 -14.93 -2.51 -3.49
C ILE A 100 -13.74 -2.05 -4.35
N LEU A 101 -13.38 -0.77 -4.33
CA LEU A 101 -12.24 -0.25 -5.08
C LEU A 101 -10.90 -0.73 -4.50
N ILE A 102 -10.79 -0.88 -3.17
CA ILE A 102 -9.61 -1.49 -2.53
C ILE A 102 -9.47 -2.95 -2.97
N ASP A 103 -10.55 -3.73 -2.86
CA ASP A 103 -10.59 -5.14 -3.28
C ASP A 103 -10.22 -5.30 -4.75
N TYR A 104 -10.83 -4.48 -5.62
CA TYR A 104 -10.49 -4.44 -7.03
C TYR A 104 -9.00 -4.14 -7.26
N GLY A 105 -8.47 -3.12 -6.58
CA GLY A 105 -7.05 -2.76 -6.66
C GLY A 105 -6.13 -3.90 -6.18
N LEU A 106 -6.52 -4.64 -5.14
CA LEU A 106 -5.72 -5.75 -4.63
C LEU A 106 -5.76 -6.98 -5.56
N ASN A 107 -6.92 -7.32 -6.06
CA ASN A 107 -7.13 -8.56 -6.82
C ASN A 107 -6.77 -8.42 -8.30
N HIS A 108 -6.91 -7.22 -8.87
CA HIS A 108 -6.60 -7.00 -10.29
C HIS A 108 -5.25 -6.30 -10.52
N PHE A 109 -4.83 -5.42 -9.62
CA PHE A 109 -3.54 -4.74 -9.72
C PHE A 109 -2.36 -5.63 -9.28
N ALA A 110 -2.54 -6.44 -8.23
CA ALA A 110 -1.44 -7.21 -7.67
C ALA A 110 -0.86 -8.27 -8.63
N PRO A 111 -1.64 -9.04 -9.42
CA PRO A 111 -1.08 -10.04 -10.32
C PRO A 111 -0.18 -9.45 -11.41
N PRO A 112 -0.59 -8.45 -12.23
CA PRO A 112 0.29 -7.87 -13.24
C PRO A 112 1.47 -7.12 -12.63
N TYR A 113 1.28 -6.42 -11.51
CA TYR A 113 2.36 -5.80 -10.75
C TYR A 113 3.41 -6.83 -10.32
N GLN A 114 3.01 -8.00 -9.83
CA GLN A 114 3.93 -9.03 -9.39
C GLN A 114 4.69 -9.67 -10.57
N ARG A 115 4.01 -9.93 -11.70
CA ARG A 115 4.68 -10.41 -12.92
C ARG A 115 5.75 -9.42 -13.40
N LEU A 116 5.37 -8.15 -13.50
CA LEU A 116 6.30 -7.09 -13.88
C LEU A 116 7.49 -6.99 -12.92
N ARG A 117 7.22 -7.00 -11.62
CA ARG A 117 8.26 -6.95 -10.59
C ARG A 117 9.26 -8.11 -10.72
N LEU A 118 8.80 -9.32 -10.97
CA LEU A 118 9.68 -10.49 -11.12
C LEU A 118 10.62 -10.34 -12.32
N GLU A 119 10.15 -9.81 -13.43
CA GLU A 119 10.96 -9.57 -14.60
C GLU A 119 11.98 -8.43 -14.36
N VAL A 120 11.53 -7.30 -13.83
CA VAL A 120 12.33 -6.06 -13.77
C VAL A 120 13.30 -6.04 -12.58
N ARG A 121 12.97 -6.72 -11.47
CA ARG A 121 13.75 -6.67 -10.22
C ARG A 121 14.55 -7.92 -9.92
N ASN A 122 14.15 -9.07 -10.41
CA ASN A 122 14.76 -10.34 -10.08
C ASN A 122 15.57 -10.95 -11.22
N LYS A 123 15.58 -10.30 -12.38
CA LYS A 123 16.33 -10.74 -13.55
C LYS A 123 17.24 -9.64 -14.08
N ASP A 124 18.38 -10.03 -14.59
CA ASP A 124 19.22 -9.15 -15.37
C ASP A 124 18.52 -8.78 -16.69
N GLU A 125 18.88 -7.64 -17.26
CA GLU A 125 18.17 -7.06 -18.39
C GLU A 125 18.08 -8.00 -19.61
N ASN A 126 19.14 -8.77 -19.85
CA ASN A 126 19.24 -9.77 -20.92
C ASN A 126 18.41 -11.05 -20.66
N GLU A 127 17.97 -11.28 -19.43
CA GLU A 127 17.14 -12.44 -19.02
C GLU A 127 15.65 -12.11 -18.97
N ARG A 128 15.29 -10.84 -19.12
CA ARG A 128 13.91 -10.38 -19.03
C ARG A 128 13.08 -10.87 -20.20
N ASN A 129 11.86 -11.34 -19.90
CA ASN A 129 10.90 -11.72 -20.93
C ASN A 129 10.07 -10.50 -21.37
N ALA A 130 10.37 -9.94 -22.56
CA ALA A 130 9.69 -8.77 -23.08
C ALA A 130 8.18 -8.97 -23.24
N GLN A 131 7.71 -10.15 -23.64
CA GLN A 131 6.27 -10.43 -23.78
C GLN A 131 5.56 -10.40 -22.43
N VAL A 132 6.19 -10.92 -21.36
CA VAL A 132 5.61 -10.87 -19.99
C VAL A 132 5.55 -9.43 -19.51
N ILE A 133 6.58 -8.62 -19.77
CA ILE A 133 6.63 -7.20 -19.42
C ILE A 133 5.51 -6.45 -20.15
N GLU A 134 5.42 -6.60 -21.47
CA GLU A 134 4.44 -5.93 -22.32
C GLU A 134 3.00 -6.26 -21.87
N LYS A 135 2.71 -7.55 -21.68
CA LYS A 135 1.39 -7.99 -21.22
C LYS A 135 1.05 -7.42 -19.84
N ALA A 136 1.97 -7.49 -18.89
CA ALA A 136 1.75 -6.96 -17.54
C ALA A 136 1.58 -5.44 -17.55
N ALA A 137 2.36 -4.72 -18.38
CA ALA A 137 2.25 -3.30 -18.58
C ALA A 137 0.88 -2.90 -19.17
N ALA A 138 0.42 -3.60 -20.22
CA ALA A 138 -0.89 -3.35 -20.82
C ALA A 138 -2.05 -3.54 -19.83
N GLU A 139 -2.00 -4.60 -19.02
CA GLU A 139 -2.98 -4.84 -17.95
C GLU A 139 -2.96 -3.69 -16.91
N LEU A 140 -1.80 -3.25 -16.46
CA LEU A 140 -1.65 -2.13 -15.51
C LEU A 140 -2.17 -0.82 -16.10
N VAL A 141 -1.86 -0.51 -17.36
CA VAL A 141 -2.37 0.68 -18.04
C VAL A 141 -3.90 0.65 -18.14
N SER A 142 -4.49 -0.52 -18.39
CA SER A 142 -5.96 -0.67 -18.38
C SER A 142 -6.57 -0.35 -17.01
N LEU A 143 -5.92 -0.80 -15.93
CA LEU A 143 -6.33 -0.48 -14.56
C LEU A 143 -6.19 1.01 -14.25
N PHE A 144 -5.11 1.66 -14.72
CA PHE A 144 -4.92 3.10 -14.55
C PHE A 144 -5.99 3.92 -15.30
N LYS A 145 -6.39 3.49 -16.51
CA LYS A 145 -7.52 4.10 -17.24
C LYS A 145 -8.81 4.04 -16.44
N ARG A 146 -9.06 2.93 -15.74
CA ARG A 146 -10.21 2.84 -14.86
C ARG A 146 -10.10 3.79 -13.66
N LEU A 147 -8.93 3.87 -13.02
CA LEU A 147 -8.70 4.85 -11.95
C LEU A 147 -8.87 6.29 -12.45
N GLU A 148 -8.43 6.62 -13.66
CA GLU A 148 -8.61 7.93 -14.29
C GLU A 148 -10.08 8.31 -14.41
N GLN A 149 -10.95 7.35 -14.73
CA GLN A 149 -12.39 7.54 -14.76
C GLN A 149 -13.02 7.68 -13.36
N GLU A 150 -12.57 6.83 -12.42
CA GLU A 150 -13.08 6.82 -11.04
C GLU A 150 -12.71 8.11 -10.28
N ILE A 151 -11.51 8.63 -10.48
CA ILE A 151 -11.06 9.84 -9.77
C ILE A 151 -11.81 11.10 -10.24
N ALA A 152 -12.22 11.16 -11.51
CA ALA A 152 -12.88 12.31 -12.13
C ALA A 152 -12.13 13.62 -11.81
N ASP A 153 -12.82 14.65 -11.33
CA ASP A 153 -12.21 15.96 -10.99
C ASP A 153 -11.95 16.10 -9.47
N ARG A 154 -11.84 14.97 -8.76
CA ARG A 154 -11.63 14.95 -7.31
C ARG A 154 -10.14 14.94 -6.97
N PRO A 155 -9.74 15.44 -5.79
CA PRO A 155 -8.34 15.48 -5.40
C PRO A 155 -7.76 14.11 -5.07
N TYR A 156 -8.59 13.17 -4.58
CA TYR A 156 -8.20 11.80 -4.22
C TYR A 156 -9.14 10.78 -4.84
N LEU A 157 -8.77 9.50 -4.79
CA LEU A 157 -9.47 8.42 -5.49
C LEU A 157 -10.95 8.27 -5.11
N ALA A 158 -11.32 8.65 -3.88
CA ALA A 158 -12.69 8.60 -3.39
C ALA A 158 -13.27 10.00 -3.03
N GLY A 159 -12.61 11.07 -3.46
CA GLY A 159 -12.97 12.45 -3.13
C GLY A 159 -12.02 13.03 -2.10
N GLU A 160 -12.20 12.71 -0.84
CA GLU A 160 -11.24 12.97 0.23
C GLU A 160 -10.20 11.85 0.31
N PHE A 161 -9.06 12.13 0.97
CA PHE A 161 -8.06 11.11 1.25
C PHE A 161 -8.68 9.99 2.09
N SER A 162 -8.41 8.74 1.71
CA SER A 162 -9.09 7.58 2.28
C SER A 162 -8.17 6.35 2.37
N LEU A 163 -8.68 5.27 2.96
CA LEU A 163 -8.02 3.97 2.96
C LEU A 163 -7.71 3.46 1.55
N LEU A 164 -8.45 3.89 0.52
CA LEU A 164 -8.18 3.54 -0.87
C LEU A 164 -6.85 4.12 -1.35
N ASP A 165 -6.60 5.40 -1.07
CA ASP A 165 -5.35 6.06 -1.42
C ASP A 165 -4.16 5.39 -0.71
N ALA A 166 -4.30 5.16 0.61
CA ALA A 166 -3.30 4.44 1.40
C ALA A 166 -3.03 3.02 0.88
N ALA A 167 -4.06 2.34 0.36
CA ALA A 167 -3.94 0.99 -0.17
C ALA A 167 -3.13 0.92 -1.47
N LEU A 168 -3.25 1.90 -2.35
CA LEU A 168 -2.67 1.84 -3.69
C LEU A 168 -1.31 2.51 -3.81
N ILE A 169 -1.11 3.66 -3.15
CA ILE A 169 0.08 4.50 -3.33
C ILE A 169 1.43 3.78 -3.20
N PRO A 170 1.67 2.82 -2.26
CA PRO A 170 2.98 2.20 -2.13
C PRO A 170 3.44 1.43 -3.36
N ARG A 171 2.50 0.87 -4.13
CA ARG A 171 2.84 0.14 -5.37
C ARG A 171 3.12 1.10 -6.53
N PHE A 172 2.38 2.21 -6.63
CA PHE A 172 2.64 3.23 -7.64
C PHE A 172 4.03 3.82 -7.49
N LEU A 173 4.41 4.20 -6.27
CA LEU A 173 5.73 4.75 -5.98
C LEU A 173 6.87 3.78 -6.28
N ARG A 174 6.63 2.48 -6.13
CA ARG A 174 7.63 1.47 -6.51
C ARG A 174 7.77 1.32 -8.01
N MET A 175 6.67 1.34 -8.74
CA MET A 175 6.72 1.24 -10.22
C MET A 175 7.44 2.44 -10.85
N GLU A 176 7.33 3.62 -10.24
CA GLU A 176 8.04 4.81 -10.71
C GLU A 176 9.57 4.60 -10.81
N LYS A 177 10.12 3.75 -9.95
CA LYS A 177 11.56 3.44 -9.93
C LYS A 177 11.98 2.32 -10.88
N TRP A 178 11.04 1.68 -11.54
CA TRP A 178 11.36 0.57 -12.45
C TRP A 178 11.64 1.02 -13.87
N ASP A 179 11.35 2.28 -14.19
CA ASP A 179 11.59 2.92 -15.48
C ASP A 179 11.11 2.11 -16.70
N VAL A 180 9.93 1.50 -16.55
CA VAL A 180 9.32 0.69 -17.62
C VAL A 180 8.24 1.43 -18.40
N GLY A 181 8.19 2.76 -18.30
CA GLY A 181 7.30 3.62 -19.10
C GLY A 181 5.79 3.45 -18.88
N ILE A 182 5.37 2.75 -17.82
CA ILE A 182 3.95 2.40 -17.59
C ILE A 182 3.24 3.34 -16.62
N LEU A 183 3.96 4.28 -16.03
CA LEU A 183 3.33 5.22 -15.10
C LEU A 183 2.43 6.21 -15.84
N PRO A 184 1.46 6.78 -15.13
CA PRO A 184 0.58 7.78 -15.68
C PRO A 184 1.37 8.90 -16.38
N ASN A 185 1.09 9.06 -17.65
CA ASN A 185 1.66 10.11 -18.51
C ASN A 185 0.57 11.11 -18.89
N ALA A 186 0.82 11.92 -19.92
CA ALA A 186 -0.13 12.92 -20.42
C ALA A 186 -1.53 12.34 -20.78
N SER A 187 -1.65 11.03 -21.02
CA SER A 187 -2.94 10.39 -21.30
C SER A 187 -3.76 10.06 -20.04
N LEU A 188 -3.18 10.16 -18.85
CA LEU A 188 -3.80 9.86 -17.56
C LEU A 188 -3.53 11.00 -16.55
N PRO A 189 -3.96 12.24 -16.86
CA PRO A 189 -3.56 13.43 -16.11
C PRO A 189 -4.09 13.43 -14.67
N ARG A 190 -5.28 12.89 -14.41
CA ARG A 190 -5.87 12.86 -13.07
C ARG A 190 -5.12 11.92 -12.14
N VAL A 191 -4.79 10.72 -12.61
CA VAL A 191 -3.97 9.77 -11.86
C VAL A 191 -2.55 10.31 -11.68
N GLY A 192 -1.99 10.99 -12.67
CA GLY A 192 -0.71 11.69 -12.57
C GLY A 192 -0.73 12.77 -11.49
N ASN A 193 -1.74 13.62 -11.49
CA ASN A 193 -1.93 14.67 -10.47
C ASN A 193 -2.16 14.08 -9.07
N TRP A 194 -2.93 13.00 -8.97
CA TRP A 194 -3.09 12.25 -7.72
C TRP A 194 -1.75 11.72 -7.21
N LEU A 195 -0.95 11.09 -8.07
CA LEU A 195 0.36 10.55 -7.70
C LEU A 195 1.30 11.65 -7.18
N GLN A 196 1.34 12.82 -7.85
CA GLN A 196 2.13 13.95 -7.38
C GLN A 196 1.65 14.45 -6.01
N ARG A 197 0.34 14.64 -5.84
CA ARG A 197 -0.25 15.04 -4.56
C ARG A 197 0.07 14.04 -3.45
N MET A 198 0.02 12.76 -3.76
CA MET A 198 0.38 11.72 -2.80
C MET A 198 1.86 11.79 -2.38
N LYS A 199 2.78 12.05 -3.31
CA LYS A 199 4.22 12.22 -2.99
C LYS A 199 4.49 13.42 -2.06
N GLU A 200 3.65 14.42 -2.12
CA GLU A 200 3.78 15.62 -1.27
C GLU A 200 3.18 15.44 0.12
N ARG A 201 2.36 14.41 0.35
CA ARG A 201 1.76 14.16 1.67
C ARG A 201 2.81 13.80 2.72
N PRO A 202 2.74 14.42 3.92
CA PRO A 202 3.67 14.09 5.01
C PRO A 202 3.74 12.60 5.32
N SER A 203 2.57 11.93 5.42
CA SER A 203 2.46 10.50 5.69
C SER A 203 3.14 9.60 4.65
N VAL A 204 3.26 10.07 3.41
CA VAL A 204 3.95 9.37 2.33
C VAL A 204 5.44 9.68 2.34
N LYS A 205 5.82 10.93 2.63
CA LYS A 205 7.22 11.35 2.72
C LYS A 205 7.99 10.61 3.81
N THR A 206 7.34 10.26 4.93
CA THR A 206 7.99 9.54 6.05
C THR A 206 8.62 8.21 5.62
N PHE A 207 8.03 7.51 4.68
CA PHE A 207 8.60 6.25 4.20
C PHE A 207 9.37 6.35 2.88
N LEU A 208 9.20 7.41 2.09
CA LEU A 208 9.95 7.60 0.84
C LEU A 208 11.47 7.70 1.08
N GLY A 209 11.89 8.31 2.19
CA GLY A 209 13.29 8.42 2.58
C GLY A 209 13.90 7.12 3.14
N THR A 210 13.06 6.17 3.56
CA THR A 210 13.51 4.92 4.22
C THR A 210 13.43 3.71 3.29
N VAL A 211 12.82 3.84 2.12
CA VAL A 211 12.60 2.70 1.22
C VAL A 211 13.86 2.45 0.38
N SER A 212 14.63 1.44 0.75
CA SER A 212 15.59 0.81 -0.16
C SER A 212 14.79 0.00 -1.19
N PHE A 213 14.82 0.46 -2.44
CA PHE A 213 14.17 -0.22 -3.56
C PHE A 213 15.09 -1.20 -4.23
#